data_9134fe71e849c38367854b6c4d698895
#
_entry.id   9134fe71e849c38367854b6c4d698895
#
_cell.length_a   1.000
_cell.length_b   1.000
_cell.length_c   1.000
_cell.angle_alpha   90.00
_cell.angle_beta   90.00
_cell.angle_gamma   90.00
#
_symmetry.space_group_name_H-M   'P 1'
#
loop_
_entity.id
_entity.type
_entity.pdbx_description
1 polymer ?
#
loop_
_entity_poly.entity_id
_entity_poly.type
_entity_poly.pdbx_seq_one_letter_code
_entity_poly.pdbx_strand_id
1 'polypeptide(L)'
;MSNDVALIVGVGKGLSASIARLCAREGMQVALAARKPEKLQALVDETKARAYYCDASEPSDVAKLFEQVSDEIGTPTLVVFNAGMRARGPIAELDVEKVKRAWLVGGYGGFLVGQQAAQRMLPLGKGTIIFTGATASVKGYAESAPFAMTKFSLRGLAQSMARELAPQGIHVVHVVIDGGISSSYATDDADKATDRWLDPDAI
;
A
#
# COMPACT_ATOMS: atom_id res chain seq x y z
N MET A 1 16.01 -20.97 -2.81
CA MET A 1 15.46 -19.60 -2.97
C MET A 1 13.97 -19.71 -2.66
N SER A 2 13.44 -18.78 -1.89
CA SER A 2 11.98 -18.75 -1.63
C SER A 2 11.25 -18.53 -2.95
N ASN A 3 10.18 -19.29 -3.19
CA ASN A 3 9.26 -19.05 -4.33
C ASN A 3 8.21 -17.98 -3.98
N ASP A 4 8.39 -17.26 -2.85
CA ASP A 4 7.44 -16.27 -2.39
C ASP A 4 7.55 -14.98 -3.21
N VAL A 5 6.40 -14.42 -3.52
CA VAL A 5 6.26 -13.20 -4.32
C VAL A 5 5.64 -12.11 -3.46
N ALA A 6 6.29 -10.95 -3.41
CA ALA A 6 5.78 -9.74 -2.78
C ALA A 6 5.27 -8.76 -3.84
N LEU A 7 3.99 -8.39 -3.76
CA LEU A 7 3.40 -7.34 -4.58
C LEU A 7 3.14 -6.10 -3.71
N ILE A 8 3.76 -4.97 -4.08
CA ILE A 8 3.61 -3.70 -3.38
C ILE A 8 2.85 -2.72 -4.27
N VAL A 9 1.65 -2.30 -3.86
CA VAL A 9 0.78 -1.39 -4.62
C VAL A 9 0.84 0.01 -4.02
N GLY A 10 1.13 1.00 -4.85
CA GLY A 10 1.33 2.39 -4.45
C GLY A 10 2.78 2.68 -4.06
N VAL A 11 3.71 2.30 -4.94
CA VAL A 11 5.14 2.47 -4.68
C VAL A 11 5.59 3.91 -4.84
N GLY A 12 6.29 4.40 -3.83
CA GLY A 12 6.97 5.69 -3.77
C GLY A 12 8.33 5.57 -3.09
N LYS A 13 9.02 6.69 -2.88
CA LYS A 13 10.40 6.73 -2.37
C LYS A 13 10.55 6.45 -0.86
N GLY A 14 9.44 6.47 -0.09
CA GLY A 14 9.46 6.24 1.35
C GLY A 14 9.23 4.77 1.71
N LEU A 15 8.24 4.51 2.56
CA LEU A 15 7.93 3.20 3.13
C LEU A 15 7.87 2.05 2.09
N SER A 16 7.22 2.27 0.95
CA SER A 16 7.13 1.21 -0.08
C SER A 16 8.49 0.81 -0.64
N ALA A 17 9.44 1.77 -0.76
CA ALA A 17 10.78 1.45 -1.22
C ALA A 17 11.56 0.67 -0.15
N SER A 18 11.39 1.02 1.12
CA SER A 18 11.97 0.28 2.24
C SER A 18 11.44 -1.16 2.31
N ILE A 19 10.11 -1.34 2.21
CA ILE A 19 9.50 -2.67 2.16
C ILE A 19 10.03 -3.48 0.97
N ALA A 20 10.18 -2.87 -0.21
CA ALA A 20 10.71 -3.55 -1.39
C ALA A 20 12.14 -4.07 -1.16
N ARG A 21 13.00 -3.25 -0.55
CA ARG A 21 14.37 -3.65 -0.17
C ARG A 21 14.37 -4.79 0.83
N LEU A 22 13.51 -4.71 1.84
CA LEU A 22 13.38 -5.76 2.84
C LEU A 22 12.96 -7.09 2.19
N CYS A 23 11.88 -7.09 1.39
CA CYS A 23 11.42 -8.28 0.69
C CYS A 23 12.51 -8.89 -0.22
N ALA A 24 13.26 -8.05 -0.93
CA ALA A 24 14.37 -8.51 -1.77
C ALA A 24 15.51 -9.13 -0.95
N ARG A 25 15.87 -8.53 0.21
CA ARG A 25 16.86 -9.10 1.14
C ARG A 25 16.45 -10.45 1.72
N GLU A 26 15.15 -10.62 1.97
CA GLU A 26 14.56 -11.89 2.43
C GLU A 26 14.42 -12.94 1.29
N GLY A 27 14.90 -12.63 0.10
CA GLY A 27 14.93 -13.56 -1.04
C GLY A 27 13.59 -13.72 -1.77
N MET A 28 12.64 -12.82 -1.55
CA MET A 28 11.37 -12.81 -2.30
C MET A 28 11.54 -12.21 -3.69
N GLN A 29 10.76 -12.67 -4.65
CA GLN A 29 10.57 -11.95 -5.91
C GLN A 29 9.65 -10.75 -5.67
N VAL A 30 10.02 -9.57 -6.17
CA VAL A 30 9.32 -8.32 -5.84
C VAL A 30 8.67 -7.71 -7.08
N ALA A 31 7.35 -7.45 -6.98
CA ALA A 31 6.56 -6.68 -7.93
C ALA A 31 6.23 -5.30 -7.35
N LEU A 32 6.50 -4.25 -8.10
CA LEU A 32 6.28 -2.85 -7.73
C LEU A 32 5.20 -2.25 -8.61
N ALA A 33 4.08 -1.82 -8.05
CA ALA A 33 2.99 -1.25 -8.82
C ALA A 33 2.78 0.24 -8.54
N ALA A 34 2.76 1.06 -9.60
CA ALA A 34 2.54 2.50 -9.55
C ALA A 34 1.97 3.03 -10.86
N ARG A 35 1.36 4.23 -10.83
CA ARG A 35 0.89 4.92 -12.04
C ARG A 35 2.01 5.42 -12.97
N LYS A 36 3.24 5.46 -12.49
CA LYS A 36 4.43 5.89 -13.23
C LYS A 36 5.58 4.95 -12.93
N PRO A 37 5.53 3.69 -13.45
CA PRO A 37 6.53 2.67 -13.16
C PRO A 37 7.94 3.07 -13.63
N GLU A 38 8.06 3.91 -14.66
CA GLU A 38 9.33 4.44 -15.14
C GLU A 38 10.11 5.22 -14.08
N LYS A 39 9.44 5.75 -13.07
CA LYS A 39 10.09 6.45 -11.95
C LYS A 39 10.67 5.51 -10.90
N LEU A 40 10.43 4.22 -11.02
CA LEU A 40 10.91 3.20 -10.09
C LEU A 40 12.20 2.53 -10.55
N GLN A 41 12.79 2.94 -11.68
CA GLN A 41 13.94 2.27 -12.29
C GLN A 41 15.11 2.07 -11.32
N ALA A 42 15.48 3.09 -10.56
CA ALA A 42 16.55 2.96 -9.56
C ALA A 42 16.27 1.89 -8.50
N LEU A 43 15.01 1.78 -8.04
CA LEU A 43 14.60 0.75 -7.09
C LEU A 43 14.56 -0.64 -7.74
N VAL A 44 14.13 -0.71 -8.99
CA VAL A 44 14.17 -1.94 -9.80
C VAL A 44 15.61 -2.45 -9.95
N ASP A 45 16.54 -1.57 -10.28
CA ASP A 45 17.96 -1.93 -10.46
C ASP A 45 18.59 -2.43 -9.15
N GLU A 46 18.24 -1.78 -8.04
CA GLU A 46 18.70 -2.12 -6.70
C GLU A 46 18.17 -3.47 -6.20
N THR A 47 16.85 -3.69 -6.34
CA THR A 47 16.15 -4.83 -5.74
C THR A 47 15.95 -6.00 -6.68
N LYS A 48 16.25 -5.83 -7.98
CA LYS A 48 15.90 -6.76 -9.06
C LYS A 48 14.40 -7.01 -9.20
N ALA A 49 13.60 -6.08 -8.69
CA ALA A 49 12.14 -6.12 -8.77
C ALA A 49 11.65 -5.90 -10.22
N ARG A 50 10.38 -6.22 -10.46
CA ARG A 50 9.69 -5.80 -11.70
C ARG A 50 8.71 -4.69 -11.41
N ALA A 51 8.65 -3.70 -12.28
CA ALA A 51 7.73 -2.57 -12.14
C ALA A 51 6.56 -2.69 -13.12
N TYR A 52 5.35 -2.44 -12.61
CA TYR A 52 4.09 -2.55 -13.34
C TYR A 52 3.29 -1.26 -13.25
N TYR A 53 2.59 -0.93 -14.32
CA TYR A 53 1.60 0.13 -14.28
C TYR A 53 0.34 -0.32 -13.54
N CYS A 54 -0.17 0.51 -12.63
CA CYS A 54 -1.48 0.32 -12.02
C CYS A 54 -2.01 1.63 -11.44
N ASP A 55 -3.19 2.03 -11.86
CA ASP A 55 -4.02 2.96 -11.08
C ASP A 55 -4.92 2.14 -10.15
N ALA A 56 -4.62 2.18 -8.86
CA ALA A 56 -5.34 1.39 -7.87
C ALA A 56 -6.85 1.72 -7.74
N SER A 57 -7.31 2.82 -8.33
CA SER A 57 -8.74 3.19 -8.37
C SER A 57 -9.50 2.53 -9.53
N GLU A 58 -8.80 1.89 -10.47
CA GLU A 58 -9.38 1.29 -11.67
C GLU A 58 -9.43 -0.24 -11.55
N PRO A 59 -10.63 -0.85 -11.53
CA PRO A 59 -10.77 -2.31 -11.37
C PRO A 59 -10.02 -3.11 -12.43
N SER A 60 -10.03 -2.65 -13.69
CA SER A 60 -9.34 -3.30 -14.81
C SER A 60 -7.84 -3.29 -14.65
N ASP A 61 -7.26 -2.18 -14.14
CA ASP A 61 -5.83 -2.07 -13.92
C ASP A 61 -5.38 -3.00 -12.79
N VAL A 62 -6.16 -3.07 -11.70
CA VAL A 62 -5.85 -3.95 -10.58
C VAL A 62 -5.95 -5.42 -10.99
N ALA A 63 -7.01 -5.81 -11.73
CA ALA A 63 -7.14 -7.17 -12.23
C ALA A 63 -5.96 -7.57 -13.13
N LYS A 64 -5.62 -6.71 -14.10
CA LYS A 64 -4.50 -6.90 -15.03
C LYS A 64 -3.15 -6.98 -14.29
N LEU A 65 -2.93 -6.14 -13.27
CA LEU A 65 -1.73 -6.19 -12.45
C LEU A 65 -1.52 -7.58 -11.83
N PHE A 66 -2.55 -8.12 -11.18
CA PHE A 66 -2.45 -9.42 -10.54
C PHE A 66 -2.28 -10.57 -11.52
N GLU A 67 -2.88 -10.49 -12.71
CA GLU A 67 -2.70 -11.42 -13.80
C GLU A 67 -1.24 -11.41 -14.29
N GLN A 68 -0.73 -10.25 -14.68
CA GLN A 68 0.65 -10.08 -15.15
C GLN A 68 1.68 -10.56 -14.11
N VAL A 69 1.52 -10.19 -12.85
CA VAL A 69 2.44 -10.61 -11.77
C VAL A 69 2.40 -12.12 -11.61
N SER A 70 1.20 -12.74 -11.62
CA SER A 70 1.07 -14.19 -11.47
C SER A 70 1.71 -14.95 -12.62
N ASP A 71 1.56 -14.47 -13.83
CA ASP A 71 2.10 -15.10 -15.06
C ASP A 71 3.61 -14.96 -15.17
N GLU A 72 4.15 -13.80 -14.76
CA GLU A 72 5.55 -13.47 -14.99
C GLU A 72 6.50 -13.89 -13.86
N ILE A 73 6.05 -13.82 -12.59
CA ILE A 73 6.91 -14.10 -11.43
C ILE A 73 6.26 -14.99 -10.37
N GLY A 74 4.98 -15.30 -10.54
CA GLY A 74 4.23 -16.20 -9.65
C GLY A 74 3.17 -15.51 -8.81
N THR A 75 2.31 -16.30 -8.21
CA THR A 75 1.20 -15.83 -7.39
C THR A 75 1.72 -15.11 -6.14
N PRO A 76 1.31 -13.84 -5.88
CA PRO A 76 1.75 -13.13 -4.70
C PRO A 76 1.32 -13.82 -3.40
N THR A 77 2.29 -14.09 -2.54
CA THR A 77 2.09 -14.60 -1.16
C THR A 77 2.13 -13.48 -0.12
N LEU A 78 2.68 -12.32 -0.49
CA LEU A 78 2.62 -11.09 0.29
C LEU A 78 2.09 -9.96 -0.60
N VAL A 79 1.02 -9.30 -0.17
CA VAL A 79 0.48 -8.10 -0.84
C VAL A 79 0.47 -6.94 0.13
N VAL A 80 1.13 -5.84 -0.23
CA VAL A 80 1.15 -4.60 0.55
C VAL A 80 0.41 -3.50 -0.20
N PHE A 81 -0.68 -3.02 0.37
CA PHE A 81 -1.41 -1.87 -0.15
C PHE A 81 -0.99 -0.59 0.57
N ASN A 82 -0.28 0.28 -0.15
CA ASN A 82 0.22 1.57 0.37
C ASN A 82 -0.25 2.76 -0.50
N ALA A 83 -1.11 2.53 -1.49
CA ALA A 83 -1.63 3.63 -2.31
C ALA A 83 -2.52 4.56 -1.47
N GLY A 84 -2.41 5.84 -1.74
CA GLY A 84 -3.22 6.85 -1.09
C GLY A 84 -3.08 8.22 -1.75
N MET A 85 -4.06 9.05 -1.49
CA MET A 85 -4.08 10.45 -1.90
C MET A 85 -4.63 11.29 -0.75
N ARG A 86 -4.08 12.48 -0.56
CA ARG A 86 -4.57 13.44 0.44
C ARG A 86 -5.31 14.58 -0.24
N ALA A 87 -6.47 14.92 0.31
CA ALA A 87 -7.14 16.19 0.09
C ALA A 87 -7.28 16.84 1.47
N ARG A 88 -6.81 18.06 1.61
CA ARG A 88 -6.82 18.81 2.88
C ARG A 88 -7.54 20.14 2.69
N GLY A 89 -8.15 20.61 3.74
CA GLY A 89 -8.81 21.90 3.84
C GLY A 89 -10.04 21.89 4.75
N PRO A 90 -10.60 23.07 5.04
CA PRO A 90 -11.85 23.21 5.76
C PRO A 90 -12.96 22.40 5.06
N ILE A 91 -13.80 21.72 5.83
CA ILE A 91 -14.83 20.80 5.28
C ILE A 91 -15.76 21.50 4.29
N ALA A 92 -16.08 22.75 4.51
CA ALA A 92 -16.97 23.54 3.65
C ALA A 92 -16.32 23.98 2.32
N GLU A 93 -15.01 23.88 2.20
CA GLU A 93 -14.23 24.34 1.03
C GLU A 93 -13.60 23.17 0.24
N LEU A 94 -13.79 21.94 0.70
CA LEU A 94 -13.22 20.79 0.04
C LEU A 94 -13.79 20.60 -1.36
N ASP A 95 -12.90 20.46 -2.33
CA ASP A 95 -13.22 20.06 -3.69
C ASP A 95 -13.75 18.62 -3.72
N VAL A 96 -15.01 18.45 -4.11
CA VAL A 96 -15.71 17.16 -4.08
C VAL A 96 -15.06 16.12 -5.00
N GLU A 97 -14.49 16.52 -6.13
CA GLU A 97 -13.81 15.59 -7.05
C GLU A 97 -12.45 15.15 -6.49
N LYS A 98 -11.74 16.04 -5.81
CA LYS A 98 -10.51 15.64 -5.09
C LYS A 98 -10.81 14.67 -3.94
N VAL A 99 -11.90 14.90 -3.21
CA VAL A 99 -12.34 13.99 -2.13
C VAL A 99 -12.71 12.62 -2.70
N LYS A 100 -13.54 12.60 -3.75
CA LYS A 100 -13.90 11.38 -4.47
C LYS A 100 -12.66 10.62 -4.96
N ARG A 101 -11.73 11.32 -5.60
CA ARG A 101 -10.50 10.71 -6.10
C ARG A 101 -9.65 10.13 -4.96
N ALA A 102 -9.51 10.84 -3.85
CA ALA A 102 -8.78 10.36 -2.68
C ALA A 102 -9.38 9.06 -2.12
N TRP A 103 -10.72 9.00 -2.05
CA TRP A 103 -11.42 7.80 -1.59
C TRP A 103 -11.30 6.64 -2.58
N LEU A 104 -11.44 6.90 -3.87
CA LEU A 104 -11.28 5.87 -4.91
C LEU A 104 -9.89 5.26 -4.89
N VAL A 105 -8.83 6.08 -4.77
CA VAL A 105 -7.45 5.58 -4.72
C VAL A 105 -7.17 4.82 -3.44
N GLY A 106 -7.55 5.35 -2.28
CA GLY A 106 -7.10 4.82 -0.99
C GLY A 106 -8.07 3.84 -0.34
N GLY A 107 -9.38 4.08 -0.42
CA GLY A 107 -10.42 3.24 0.17
C GLY A 107 -10.87 2.12 -0.76
N TYR A 108 -11.45 2.51 -1.89
CA TYR A 108 -11.93 1.56 -2.90
C TYR A 108 -10.80 0.75 -3.52
N GLY A 109 -9.66 1.39 -3.83
CA GLY A 109 -8.47 0.68 -4.31
C GLY A 109 -7.96 -0.37 -3.33
N GLY A 110 -8.04 -0.09 -2.02
CA GLY A 110 -7.74 -1.09 -1.01
C GLY A 110 -8.65 -2.31 -1.07
N PHE A 111 -9.95 -2.10 -1.30
CA PHE A 111 -10.89 -3.19 -1.52
C PHE A 111 -10.53 -4.01 -2.78
N LEU A 112 -10.29 -3.34 -3.91
CA LEU A 112 -9.96 -4.02 -5.18
C LEU A 112 -8.70 -4.89 -5.03
N VAL A 113 -7.63 -4.33 -4.46
CA VAL A 113 -6.37 -5.05 -4.23
C VAL A 113 -6.55 -6.18 -3.23
N GLY A 114 -7.26 -5.94 -2.13
CA GLY A 114 -7.56 -6.97 -1.12
C GLY A 114 -8.36 -8.14 -1.69
N GLN A 115 -9.37 -7.86 -2.52
CA GLN A 115 -10.18 -8.88 -3.19
C GLN A 115 -9.36 -9.72 -4.15
N GLN A 116 -8.54 -9.09 -5.01
CA GLN A 116 -7.68 -9.78 -5.96
C GLN A 116 -6.61 -10.63 -5.26
N ALA A 117 -6.07 -10.15 -4.14
CA ALA A 117 -5.14 -10.91 -3.31
C ALA A 117 -5.84 -12.14 -2.70
N ALA A 118 -7.01 -11.95 -2.09
CA ALA A 118 -7.78 -13.04 -1.49
C ALA A 118 -8.13 -14.13 -2.51
N GLN A 119 -8.63 -13.75 -3.69
CA GLN A 119 -8.97 -14.71 -4.76
C GLN A 119 -7.80 -15.61 -5.16
N ARG A 120 -6.56 -15.11 -5.10
CA ARG A 120 -5.35 -15.85 -5.48
C ARG A 120 -4.72 -16.62 -4.32
N MET A 121 -4.85 -16.11 -3.11
CA MET A 121 -4.29 -16.74 -1.91
C MET A 121 -5.17 -17.88 -1.37
N LEU A 122 -6.49 -17.76 -1.50
CA LEU A 122 -7.44 -18.80 -1.04
C LEU A 122 -7.14 -20.19 -1.59
N PRO A 123 -6.89 -20.39 -2.91
CA PRO A 123 -6.53 -21.70 -3.42
C PRO A 123 -5.20 -22.24 -2.90
N LEU A 124 -4.31 -21.36 -2.43
CA LEU A 124 -3.02 -21.74 -1.84
C LEU A 124 -3.12 -22.07 -0.34
N GLY A 125 -4.20 -21.66 0.33
CA GLY A 125 -4.37 -21.79 1.77
C GLY A 125 -3.32 -21.02 2.58
N LYS A 126 -2.63 -20.05 1.98
CA LYS A 126 -1.59 -19.22 2.62
C LYS A 126 -1.45 -17.86 1.96
N GLY A 127 -1.05 -16.87 2.74
CA GLY A 127 -0.72 -15.53 2.25
C GLY A 127 -0.85 -14.46 3.32
N THR A 128 -0.29 -13.30 3.05
CA THR A 128 -0.38 -12.13 3.93
C THR A 128 -0.78 -10.90 3.13
N ILE A 129 -1.78 -10.18 3.62
CA ILE A 129 -2.26 -8.91 3.04
C ILE A 129 -2.05 -7.81 4.07
N ILE A 130 -1.27 -6.79 3.73
CA ILE A 130 -0.96 -5.66 4.61
C ILE A 130 -1.57 -4.39 4.06
N PHE A 131 -2.41 -3.72 4.84
CA PHE A 131 -2.91 -2.39 4.58
C PHE A 131 -2.17 -1.37 5.43
N THR A 132 -1.52 -0.39 4.80
CA THR A 132 -0.87 0.68 5.53
C THR A 132 -1.90 1.69 6.03
N GLY A 133 -2.08 1.72 7.31
CA GLY A 133 -2.87 2.69 8.03
C GLY A 133 -2.09 3.95 8.40
N ALA A 134 -2.71 4.75 9.23
CA ALA A 134 -2.13 5.94 9.83
C ALA A 134 -2.87 6.22 11.14
N THR A 135 -2.41 7.18 11.94
CA THR A 135 -3.19 7.72 13.08
C THR A 135 -4.62 8.06 12.63
N ALA A 136 -4.76 8.53 11.37
CA ALA A 136 -6.06 8.80 10.74
C ALA A 136 -6.96 7.56 10.55
N SER A 137 -6.48 6.36 10.85
CA SER A 137 -7.32 5.14 10.89
C SER A 137 -8.05 4.95 12.23
N VAL A 138 -7.68 5.71 13.26
CA VAL A 138 -8.21 5.61 14.61
C VAL A 138 -8.72 6.94 15.17
N LYS A 139 -8.35 8.05 14.51
CA LYS A 139 -8.66 9.40 14.97
C LYS A 139 -8.80 10.36 13.78
N GLY A 140 -9.86 11.16 13.77
CA GLY A 140 -10.04 12.28 12.83
C GLY A 140 -9.28 13.52 13.28
N TYR A 141 -8.88 14.36 12.32
CA TYR A 141 -8.25 15.65 12.56
C TYR A 141 -8.97 16.74 11.77
N ALA A 142 -8.94 17.97 12.27
CA ALA A 142 -9.40 19.11 11.49
C ALA A 142 -8.71 19.17 10.13
N GLU A 143 -9.44 19.61 9.11
CA GLU A 143 -8.96 19.75 7.73
C GLU A 143 -8.43 18.47 7.07
N SER A 144 -8.70 17.31 7.66
CA SER A 144 -8.20 16.00 7.17
C SER A 144 -9.33 14.98 6.96
N ALA A 145 -10.58 15.41 6.85
CA ALA A 145 -11.74 14.51 6.71
C ALA A 145 -11.58 13.47 5.60
N PRO A 146 -11.16 13.80 4.36
CA PRO A 146 -11.00 12.80 3.31
C PRO A 146 -9.95 11.72 3.61
N PHE A 147 -8.86 12.12 4.26
CA PHE A 147 -7.82 11.18 4.64
C PHE A 147 -8.27 10.24 5.77
N ALA A 148 -8.99 10.77 6.78
CA ALA A 148 -9.58 9.96 7.83
C ALA A 148 -10.62 8.98 7.27
N MET A 149 -11.56 9.44 6.43
CA MET A 149 -12.53 8.56 5.75
C MET A 149 -11.83 7.37 5.07
N THR A 150 -10.78 7.65 4.30
CA THR A 150 -10.02 6.63 3.58
C THR A 150 -9.34 5.65 4.54
N LYS A 151 -8.68 6.13 5.58
CA LYS A 151 -7.92 5.28 6.50
C LYS A 151 -8.82 4.48 7.45
N PHE A 152 -9.96 5.03 7.88
CA PHE A 152 -10.98 4.26 8.61
C PHE A 152 -11.60 3.17 7.74
N SER A 153 -11.88 3.46 6.45
CA SER A 153 -12.41 2.43 5.54
C SER A 153 -11.45 1.26 5.36
N LEU A 154 -10.14 1.51 5.20
CA LEU A 154 -9.13 0.45 5.14
C LEU A 154 -9.08 -0.38 6.43
N ARG A 155 -9.20 0.27 7.59
CA ARG A 155 -9.24 -0.44 8.87
C ARG A 155 -10.46 -1.36 8.99
N GLY A 156 -11.65 -0.85 8.61
CA GLY A 156 -12.88 -1.64 8.59
C GLY A 156 -12.79 -2.82 7.63
N LEU A 157 -12.27 -2.61 6.42
CA LEU A 157 -12.01 -3.64 5.43
C LEU A 157 -11.06 -4.72 5.99
N ALA A 158 -9.91 -4.32 6.51
CA ALA A 158 -8.92 -5.25 7.05
C ALA A 158 -9.47 -6.10 8.20
N GLN A 159 -10.27 -5.50 9.10
CA GLN A 159 -10.91 -6.22 10.19
C GLN A 159 -11.91 -7.27 9.72
N SER A 160 -12.69 -6.95 8.68
CA SER A 160 -13.66 -7.88 8.08
C SER A 160 -12.91 -9.04 7.40
N MET A 161 -11.96 -8.70 6.52
CA MET A 161 -11.16 -9.69 5.80
C MET A 161 -10.36 -10.59 6.76
N ALA A 162 -9.79 -10.04 7.84
CA ALA A 162 -9.04 -10.84 8.81
C ALA A 162 -9.90 -11.93 9.45
N ARG A 163 -11.14 -11.61 9.85
CA ARG A 163 -12.07 -12.57 10.44
C ARG A 163 -12.51 -13.65 9.45
N GLU A 164 -12.74 -13.26 8.20
CA GLU A 164 -13.19 -14.16 7.14
C GLU A 164 -12.07 -15.08 6.67
N LEU A 165 -10.86 -14.55 6.48
CA LEU A 165 -9.77 -15.23 5.78
C LEU A 165 -8.79 -15.96 6.72
N ALA A 166 -8.69 -15.58 8.00
CA ALA A 166 -7.78 -16.23 8.94
C ALA A 166 -8.06 -17.74 9.10
N PRO A 167 -9.31 -18.23 9.19
CA PRO A 167 -9.58 -19.67 9.24
C PRO A 167 -9.15 -20.42 7.96
N GLN A 168 -8.89 -19.70 6.88
CA GLN A 168 -8.48 -20.22 5.59
C GLN A 168 -6.98 -20.04 5.32
N GLY A 169 -6.19 -19.72 6.37
CA GLY A 169 -4.74 -19.64 6.30
C GLY A 169 -4.20 -18.31 5.77
N ILE A 170 -5.03 -17.27 5.59
CA ILE A 170 -4.59 -15.97 5.07
C ILE A 170 -4.55 -14.95 6.20
N HIS A 171 -3.39 -14.35 6.39
CA HIS A 171 -3.16 -13.32 7.40
C HIS A 171 -3.44 -11.92 6.83
N VAL A 172 -4.34 -11.17 7.46
CA VAL A 172 -4.66 -9.79 7.06
C VAL A 172 -4.28 -8.83 8.17
N VAL A 173 -3.45 -7.85 7.83
CA VAL A 173 -2.87 -6.89 8.77
C VAL A 173 -3.23 -5.46 8.37
N HIS A 174 -3.53 -4.64 9.36
CA HIS A 174 -3.64 -3.19 9.22
C HIS A 174 -2.64 -2.53 10.17
N VAL A 175 -1.63 -1.86 9.61
CA VAL A 175 -0.56 -1.21 10.39
C VAL A 175 -0.91 0.26 10.62
N VAL A 176 -1.06 0.67 11.88
CA VAL A 176 -1.27 2.09 12.23
C VAL A 176 0.08 2.78 12.36
N ILE A 177 0.45 3.55 11.37
CA ILE A 177 1.69 4.33 11.35
C ILE A 177 1.40 5.69 11.95
N ASP A 178 1.96 5.95 13.13
CA ASP A 178 1.71 7.19 13.89
C ASP A 178 2.86 8.18 13.72
N GLY A 179 2.89 8.86 12.59
CA GLY A 179 3.88 9.89 12.29
C GLY A 179 3.98 10.20 10.80
N GLY A 180 4.72 11.23 10.46
CA GLY A 180 5.15 11.50 9.10
C GLY A 180 6.28 10.54 8.72
N ILE A 181 6.21 9.93 7.54
CA ILE A 181 7.29 9.07 7.05
C ILE A 181 8.33 9.94 6.36
N SER A 182 9.57 9.84 6.78
CA SER A 182 10.69 10.49 6.13
C SER A 182 10.80 9.97 4.68
N SER A 183 10.79 10.91 3.76
CA SER A 183 11.02 10.62 2.35
C SER A 183 12.01 11.66 1.85
N SER A 184 12.49 11.53 0.63
CA SER A 184 13.37 12.53 -0.01
C SER A 184 12.76 13.95 -0.11
N TYR A 185 11.59 14.17 0.48
CA TYR A 185 10.95 15.47 0.66
C TYR A 185 11.22 16.10 2.04
N ALA A 186 11.83 15.39 2.98
CA ALA A 186 12.40 16.00 4.19
C ALA A 186 13.71 16.70 3.81
N THR A 187 13.61 17.97 3.41
CA THR A 187 14.73 18.72 2.79
C THR A 187 15.67 19.37 3.79
N ASP A 188 15.35 19.37 5.09
CA ASP A 188 16.18 19.98 6.13
C ASP A 188 16.55 18.97 7.22
N ASP A 189 17.85 18.97 7.60
CA ASP A 189 18.37 18.16 8.71
C ASP A 189 17.74 18.56 10.07
N ALA A 190 17.25 19.79 10.21
CA ALA A 190 16.47 20.25 11.36
C ALA A 190 15.11 19.54 11.48
N ASP A 191 14.48 19.16 10.37
CA ASP A 191 13.21 18.39 10.36
C ASP A 191 13.43 16.91 10.72
N LYS A 192 14.62 16.37 10.46
CA LYS A 192 14.99 14.98 10.80
C LYS A 192 15.29 14.79 12.29
N ALA A 193 15.69 15.86 12.99
CA ALA A 193 16.04 15.84 14.40
C ALA A 193 14.82 15.87 15.35
N THR A 194 13.59 15.97 14.83
CA THR A 194 12.37 15.97 15.62
C THR A 194 11.67 14.62 15.46
N ASP A 195 11.11 14.06 16.55
CA ASP A 195 10.25 12.85 16.56
C ASP A 195 9.02 12.90 15.63
N ARG A 196 8.97 13.89 14.73
CA ARG A 196 7.90 14.10 13.76
C ARG A 196 8.01 13.19 12.53
N TRP A 197 9.22 12.66 12.25
CA TRP A 197 9.50 11.90 11.05
C TRP A 197 10.00 10.50 11.41
N LEU A 198 9.24 9.51 10.99
CA LEU A 198 9.60 8.11 11.13
C LEU A 198 10.57 7.69 10.01
N ASP A 199 11.61 6.98 10.40
CA ASP A 199 12.49 6.32 9.43
C ASP A 199 11.72 5.17 8.76
N PRO A 200 11.58 5.15 7.42
CA PRO A 200 10.88 4.08 6.73
C PRO A 200 11.52 2.71 6.91
N ASP A 201 12.83 2.64 7.23
CA ASP A 201 13.53 1.39 7.47
C ASP A 201 13.33 0.85 8.91
N ALA A 202 12.77 1.68 9.80
CA ALA A 202 12.43 1.30 11.18
C ALA A 202 10.95 0.94 11.38
N ILE A 203 10.11 1.10 10.34
CA ILE A 203 8.70 0.71 10.36
C ILE A 203 8.55 -0.75 9.92
#